data_0fe3a0ec09f9feb4abb19c58b2d638af
#
_entry.id   0fe3a0ec09f9feb4abb19c58b2d638af
#
_cell.length_a   1.000
_cell.length_b   1.000
_cell.length_c   1.000
_cell.angle_alpha   90.00
_cell.angle_beta   90.00
_cell.angle_gamma   90.00
#
_symmetry.space_group_name_H-M   'P 1'
#
loop_
_entity.id
_entity.type
_entity.pdbx_description
1 polymer ?
#
loop_
_entity_poly.entity_id
_entity_poly.type
_entity_poly.pdbx_seq_one_letter_code
_entity_poly.pdbx_strand_id
1 'polypeptide(L)'
;MKRQLLKGITPKGFKKRFNKDEDCYKYLSELKWADESFVCKRCGHTHYCKGHLPYARRCTRCKHDESPLAGTVFEKIKFSLLTAFQLIFDFCIIERRASTITLSSKYDIRQKTIWEFKHKVQQSIGCMNVEMLDNNVYLGKFIIEDNRKRHATNNIVVALEISGNGGVGRAYAEIIDCTSDKATKEFLERHCHPSTTIFISKEKENDILINGWSDVQFFANNEAVEMLNEHIAELKNWLCGNHRNCSHEHIQGYLNEYYFRFNLRKQKSIMFSTLVSHMANTSPKRTKSKS
;
A
#
# COMPACT_ATOMS: atom_id res chain seq x y z
N MET A 1 -14.66 16.55 -14.94
CA MET A 1 -15.58 15.91 -13.95
C MET A 1 -14.74 15.36 -12.81
N LYS A 2 -14.92 15.82 -11.57
CA LYS A 2 -14.18 15.32 -10.40
C LYS A 2 -14.45 13.81 -10.24
N ARG A 3 -13.38 13.00 -10.17
CA ARG A 3 -13.45 11.56 -9.87
C ARG A 3 -14.37 11.36 -8.66
N GLN A 4 -15.56 10.81 -8.84
CA GLN A 4 -16.39 10.34 -7.74
C GLN A 4 -15.76 9.08 -7.17
N LEU A 5 -14.76 9.26 -6.31
CA LEU A 5 -14.34 8.17 -5.42
C LEU A 5 -15.59 7.69 -4.68
N LEU A 6 -15.80 6.38 -4.67
CA LEU A 6 -16.90 5.75 -3.95
C LEU A 6 -16.78 6.10 -2.47
N LYS A 7 -17.53 7.11 -2.03
CA LYS A 7 -17.60 7.45 -0.60
C LYS A 7 -18.43 6.38 0.10
N GLY A 8 -17.86 5.76 1.13
CA GLY A 8 -18.61 4.97 2.09
C GLY A 8 -19.17 3.63 1.59
N ILE A 9 -18.35 2.76 0.98
CA ILE A 9 -18.80 1.43 0.60
C ILE A 9 -18.97 0.53 1.84
N THR A 10 -20.24 0.26 2.19
CA THR A 10 -20.61 -0.79 3.15
C THR A 10 -20.62 -2.17 2.47
N PRO A 11 -20.59 -3.30 3.23
CA PRO A 11 -20.73 -4.63 2.63
C PRO A 11 -21.98 -4.82 1.77
N LYS A 12 -23.11 -4.23 2.18
CA LYS A 12 -24.34 -4.23 1.38
C LYS A 12 -24.20 -3.38 0.12
N GLY A 13 -23.58 -2.20 0.22
CA GLY A 13 -23.31 -1.31 -0.90
C GLY A 13 -22.35 -1.93 -1.91
N PHE A 14 -21.33 -2.65 -1.44
CA PHE A 14 -20.40 -3.38 -2.30
C PHE A 14 -21.13 -4.45 -3.12
N LYS A 15 -21.89 -5.33 -2.48
CA LYS A 15 -22.66 -6.39 -3.16
C LYS A 15 -23.68 -5.83 -4.16
N LYS A 16 -24.33 -4.69 -3.85
CA LYS A 16 -25.26 -4.03 -4.76
C LYS A 16 -24.56 -3.47 -6.01
N ARG A 17 -23.33 -2.96 -5.86
CA ARG A 17 -22.59 -2.31 -6.95
C ARG A 17 -21.79 -3.30 -7.79
N PHE A 18 -21.19 -4.29 -7.18
CA PHE A 18 -20.34 -5.29 -7.82
C PHE A 18 -20.97 -6.67 -7.62
N ASN A 19 -21.84 -7.06 -8.56
CA ASN A 19 -22.57 -8.31 -8.52
C ASN A 19 -22.04 -9.34 -9.53
N LYS A 20 -21.42 -8.85 -10.60
CA LYS A 20 -20.84 -9.66 -11.68
C LYS A 20 -19.55 -9.04 -12.18
N ASP A 21 -18.72 -9.81 -12.87
CA ASP A 21 -17.44 -9.35 -13.46
C ASP A 21 -17.60 -8.09 -14.31
N GLU A 22 -18.70 -8.01 -15.06
CA GLU A 22 -18.99 -6.88 -15.94
C GLU A 22 -19.05 -5.54 -15.20
N ASP A 23 -19.58 -5.51 -13.97
CA ASP A 23 -19.65 -4.31 -13.13
C ASP A 23 -18.23 -3.83 -12.77
N CYS A 24 -17.33 -4.78 -12.51
CA CYS A 24 -15.92 -4.51 -12.22
C CYS A 24 -15.18 -4.01 -13.46
N TYR A 25 -15.41 -4.61 -14.63
CA TYR A 25 -14.86 -4.12 -15.90
C TYR A 25 -15.32 -2.70 -16.21
N LYS A 26 -16.61 -2.41 -16.02
CA LYS A 26 -17.16 -1.07 -16.18
C LYS A 26 -16.45 -0.08 -15.28
N TYR A 27 -16.34 -0.39 -14.00
CA TYR A 27 -15.69 0.48 -13.01
C TYR A 27 -14.20 0.75 -13.37
N LEU A 28 -13.44 -0.27 -13.76
CA LEU A 28 -12.04 -0.09 -14.19
C LEU A 28 -11.92 0.70 -15.48
N SER A 29 -12.87 0.56 -16.41
CA SER A 29 -12.87 1.36 -17.63
C SER A 29 -13.13 2.84 -17.36
N GLU A 30 -14.05 3.15 -16.42
CA GLU A 30 -14.33 4.49 -15.96
C GLU A 30 -13.12 5.13 -15.25
N LEU A 31 -12.34 4.35 -14.50
CA LEU A 31 -11.10 4.82 -13.88
C LEU A 31 -9.98 5.05 -14.90
N LYS A 32 -9.80 4.12 -15.83
CA LYS A 32 -8.70 4.15 -16.80
C LYS A 32 -8.88 5.27 -17.83
N TRP A 33 -10.11 5.52 -18.24
CA TRP A 33 -10.46 6.50 -19.27
C TRP A 33 -11.40 7.58 -18.74
N ALA A 34 -11.11 8.07 -17.52
CA ALA A 34 -11.97 9.00 -16.78
C ALA A 34 -12.28 10.30 -17.54
N ASP A 35 -11.34 10.76 -18.40
CA ASP A 35 -11.45 12.01 -19.16
C ASP A 35 -11.86 11.75 -20.62
N GLU A 36 -12.44 10.57 -20.92
CA GLU A 36 -12.76 10.09 -22.27
C GLU A 36 -11.56 10.07 -23.24
N SER A 37 -10.39 10.45 -22.77
CA SER A 37 -9.17 10.47 -23.54
C SER A 37 -8.69 9.03 -23.79
N PHE A 38 -8.76 8.61 -25.04
CA PHE A 38 -8.12 7.39 -25.49
C PHE A 38 -6.90 7.73 -26.32
N VAL A 39 -5.75 7.20 -25.93
CA VAL A 39 -4.55 7.24 -26.74
C VAL A 39 -4.05 5.83 -26.94
N CYS A 40 -4.09 5.36 -28.17
CA CYS A 40 -3.65 4.01 -28.51
C CYS A 40 -2.17 3.80 -28.16
N LYS A 41 -1.87 2.87 -27.28
CA LYS A 41 -0.49 2.55 -26.85
C LYS A 41 0.41 2.04 -27.97
N ARG A 42 -0.20 1.57 -29.10
CA ARG A 42 0.55 1.03 -30.23
C ARG A 42 0.91 2.09 -31.27
N CYS A 43 0.02 3.06 -31.54
CA CYS A 43 0.21 4.00 -32.66
C CYS A 43 -0.13 5.45 -32.34
N GLY A 44 -0.44 5.79 -31.08
CA GLY A 44 -0.75 7.15 -30.63
C GLY A 44 -2.10 7.73 -31.12
N HIS A 45 -2.90 6.96 -31.89
CA HIS A 45 -4.18 7.45 -32.42
C HIS A 45 -5.23 7.61 -31.31
N THR A 46 -6.09 8.62 -31.40
CA THR A 46 -7.01 9.01 -30.32
C THR A 46 -8.45 8.53 -30.51
N HIS A 47 -8.80 8.03 -31.69
CA HIS A 47 -10.16 7.55 -31.95
C HIS A 47 -10.27 6.04 -31.74
N TYR A 48 -11.38 5.64 -31.15
CA TYR A 48 -11.66 4.25 -30.83
C TYR A 48 -13.12 3.84 -31.16
N CYS A 49 -13.32 2.56 -31.31
CA CYS A 49 -14.64 1.92 -31.32
C CYS A 49 -14.68 0.85 -30.23
N LYS A 50 -15.84 0.19 -30.06
CA LYS A 50 -16.01 -0.92 -29.11
C LYS A 50 -15.04 -2.06 -29.46
N GLY A 51 -14.29 -2.52 -28.46
CA GLY A 51 -13.40 -3.67 -28.57
C GLY A 51 -14.11 -5.01 -28.41
N HIS A 52 -13.35 -6.11 -28.49
CA HIS A 52 -13.90 -7.49 -28.38
C HIS A 52 -14.24 -7.87 -26.92
N LEU A 53 -13.45 -7.40 -25.97
CA LEU A 53 -13.71 -7.67 -24.55
C LEU A 53 -14.69 -6.65 -23.95
N PRO A 54 -15.39 -6.98 -22.86
CA PRO A 54 -16.24 -6.02 -22.16
C PRO A 54 -15.49 -4.74 -21.83
N TYR A 55 -16.08 -3.60 -22.22
CA TYR A 55 -15.53 -2.25 -21.98
C TYR A 55 -14.12 -2.01 -22.56
N ALA A 56 -13.63 -2.86 -23.48
CA ALA A 56 -12.38 -2.62 -24.21
C ALA A 56 -12.57 -1.54 -25.28
N ARG A 57 -11.51 -0.78 -25.56
CA ARG A 57 -11.45 0.21 -26.62
C ARG A 57 -10.53 -0.27 -27.74
N ARG A 58 -11.05 -0.33 -28.97
CA ARG A 58 -10.30 -0.73 -30.16
C ARG A 58 -9.92 0.49 -30.98
N CYS A 59 -8.63 0.66 -31.20
CA CYS A 59 -8.12 1.73 -32.06
C CYS A 59 -8.68 1.62 -33.48
N THR A 60 -9.27 2.70 -34.00
CA THR A 60 -9.82 2.73 -35.37
C THR A 60 -8.74 2.64 -36.43
N ARG A 61 -7.50 3.09 -36.13
CA ARG A 61 -6.37 3.11 -37.09
C ARG A 61 -5.66 1.76 -37.17
N CYS A 62 -5.07 1.29 -36.07
CA CYS A 62 -4.22 0.09 -36.05
C CYS A 62 -4.93 -1.17 -35.57
N LYS A 63 -6.21 -1.08 -35.23
CA LYS A 63 -7.08 -2.19 -34.72
C LYS A 63 -6.59 -2.83 -33.44
N HIS A 64 -5.66 -2.19 -32.71
CA HIS A 64 -5.21 -2.65 -31.40
C HIS A 64 -6.36 -2.56 -30.38
N ASP A 65 -6.68 -3.68 -29.73
CA ASP A 65 -7.64 -3.74 -28.63
C ASP A 65 -6.94 -3.47 -27.29
N GLU A 66 -7.44 -2.51 -26.56
CA GLU A 66 -6.98 -2.20 -25.22
C GLU A 66 -8.05 -2.52 -24.18
N SER A 67 -7.80 -3.53 -23.35
CA SER A 67 -8.66 -3.90 -22.23
C SER A 67 -8.52 -2.89 -21.08
N PRO A 68 -9.59 -2.69 -20.26
CA PRO A 68 -9.48 -1.95 -19.00
C PRO A 68 -8.40 -2.50 -18.05
N LEU A 69 -8.10 -3.80 -18.13
CA LEU A 69 -7.09 -4.46 -17.29
C LEU A 69 -5.65 -4.28 -17.79
N ALA A 70 -5.46 -3.97 -19.07
CA ALA A 70 -4.13 -3.90 -19.69
C ALA A 70 -3.26 -2.80 -19.05
N GLY A 71 -2.07 -3.17 -18.57
CA GLY A 71 -1.14 -2.28 -17.88
C GLY A 71 -1.55 -1.92 -16.46
N THR A 72 -2.42 -2.70 -15.83
CA THR A 72 -2.86 -2.54 -14.44
C THR A 72 -2.44 -3.74 -13.59
N VAL A 73 -2.56 -3.62 -12.26
CA VAL A 73 -2.34 -4.77 -11.34
C VAL A 73 -3.31 -5.93 -11.61
N PHE A 74 -4.46 -5.66 -12.22
CA PHE A 74 -5.45 -6.66 -12.58
C PHE A 74 -5.12 -7.43 -13.86
N GLU A 75 -4.05 -7.04 -14.56
CA GLU A 75 -3.64 -7.75 -15.78
C GLU A 75 -3.21 -9.19 -15.46
N LYS A 76 -3.71 -10.15 -16.23
CA LYS A 76 -3.39 -11.59 -16.11
C LYS A 76 -3.69 -12.20 -14.73
N ILE A 77 -4.72 -11.72 -14.04
CA ILE A 77 -5.25 -12.44 -12.87
C ILE A 77 -5.81 -13.80 -13.29
N LYS A 78 -5.67 -14.80 -12.39
CA LYS A 78 -6.03 -16.21 -12.67
C LYS A 78 -7.42 -16.61 -12.14
N PHE A 79 -8.22 -15.64 -11.73
CA PHE A 79 -9.56 -15.81 -11.17
C PHE A 79 -10.45 -14.64 -11.60
N SER A 80 -11.73 -14.68 -11.28
CA SER A 80 -12.68 -13.66 -11.73
C SER A 80 -12.34 -12.27 -11.21
N LEU A 81 -12.65 -11.25 -11.98
CA LEU A 81 -12.40 -9.86 -11.57
C LEU A 81 -13.25 -9.48 -10.35
N LEU A 82 -14.48 -10.02 -10.27
CA LEU A 82 -15.33 -9.86 -9.10
C LEU A 82 -14.67 -10.43 -7.84
N THR A 83 -14.07 -11.61 -7.93
CA THR A 83 -13.32 -12.18 -6.80
C THR A 83 -12.11 -11.33 -6.42
N ALA A 84 -11.40 -10.73 -7.39
CA ALA A 84 -10.32 -9.79 -7.10
C ALA A 84 -10.83 -8.57 -6.31
N PHE A 85 -11.96 -8.02 -6.70
CA PHE A 85 -12.61 -6.90 -5.99
C PHE A 85 -13.06 -7.29 -4.58
N GLN A 86 -13.62 -8.49 -4.41
CA GLN A 86 -14.02 -9.03 -3.10
C GLN A 86 -12.80 -9.23 -2.19
N LEU A 87 -11.70 -9.76 -2.72
CA LEU A 87 -10.45 -9.91 -1.97
C LEU A 87 -9.88 -8.57 -1.52
N ILE A 88 -9.90 -7.54 -2.40
CA ILE A 88 -9.46 -6.18 -2.04
C ILE A 88 -10.41 -5.57 -1.01
N PHE A 89 -11.70 -5.81 -1.13
CA PHE A 89 -12.68 -5.34 -0.18
C PHE A 89 -12.48 -5.97 1.20
N ASP A 90 -12.30 -7.31 1.26
CA ASP A 90 -11.93 -8.00 2.49
C ASP A 90 -10.62 -7.48 3.08
N PHE A 91 -9.62 -7.26 2.23
CA PHE A 91 -8.35 -6.65 2.63
C PHE A 91 -8.54 -5.28 3.29
N CYS A 92 -9.48 -4.47 2.84
CA CYS A 92 -9.74 -3.14 3.41
C CYS A 92 -10.56 -3.16 4.71
N ILE A 93 -11.50 -4.09 4.84
CA ILE A 93 -12.51 -4.07 5.91
C ILE A 93 -12.15 -4.96 7.09
N ILE A 94 -11.53 -6.12 6.85
CA ILE A 94 -11.26 -7.08 7.92
C ILE A 94 -10.18 -6.54 8.84
N GLU A 95 -10.57 -6.17 10.05
CA GLU A 95 -9.66 -5.61 11.07
C GLU A 95 -8.61 -6.64 11.51
N ARG A 96 -9.04 -7.91 11.69
CA ARG A 96 -8.13 -9.05 11.88
C ARG A 96 -7.89 -9.68 10.53
N ARG A 97 -6.63 -9.77 10.11
CA ARG A 97 -6.26 -10.33 8.81
C ARG A 97 -6.96 -11.66 8.53
N ALA A 98 -7.65 -11.71 7.42
CA ALA A 98 -7.95 -12.99 6.81
C ALA A 98 -6.63 -13.62 6.37
N SER A 99 -6.27 -14.77 6.95
CA SER A 99 -5.11 -15.53 6.49
C SER A 99 -5.32 -15.95 5.04
N THR A 100 -4.23 -16.15 4.30
CA THR A 100 -4.33 -16.67 2.92
C THR A 100 -5.03 -18.03 2.86
N ILE A 101 -4.97 -18.82 3.94
CA ILE A 101 -5.69 -20.08 4.10
C ILE A 101 -7.19 -19.82 4.18
N THR A 102 -7.62 -18.91 5.05
CA THR A 102 -9.04 -18.56 5.21
C THR A 102 -9.64 -17.99 3.91
N LEU A 103 -8.89 -17.12 3.21
CA LEU A 103 -9.31 -16.58 1.93
C LEU A 103 -9.35 -17.65 0.83
N SER A 104 -8.40 -18.58 0.83
CA SER A 104 -8.36 -19.73 -0.08
C SER A 104 -9.64 -20.58 0.04
N SER A 105 -10.02 -20.93 1.27
CA SER A 105 -11.25 -21.68 1.54
C SER A 105 -12.51 -20.86 1.21
N LYS A 106 -12.52 -19.56 1.51
CA LYS A 106 -13.68 -18.67 1.27
C LYS A 106 -13.99 -18.52 -0.22
N TYR A 107 -12.97 -18.44 -1.08
CA TYR A 107 -13.11 -18.14 -2.50
C TYR A 107 -12.84 -19.32 -3.42
N ASP A 108 -12.54 -20.48 -2.86
CA ASP A 108 -12.18 -21.71 -3.61
C ASP A 108 -11.03 -21.45 -4.61
N ILE A 109 -10.00 -20.74 -4.16
CA ILE A 109 -8.81 -20.42 -4.94
C ILE A 109 -7.57 -20.94 -4.23
N ARG A 110 -6.62 -21.53 -4.96
CA ARG A 110 -5.37 -22.04 -4.39
C ARG A 110 -4.68 -20.98 -3.55
N GLN A 111 -4.25 -21.35 -2.34
CA GLN A 111 -3.58 -20.46 -1.38
C GLN A 111 -2.42 -19.68 -2.01
N LYS A 112 -1.59 -20.34 -2.85
CA LYS A 112 -0.49 -19.70 -3.57
C LYS A 112 -0.99 -18.55 -4.46
N THR A 113 -2.10 -18.73 -5.16
CA THR A 113 -2.68 -17.70 -6.06
C THR A 113 -3.19 -16.50 -5.26
N ILE A 114 -3.85 -16.74 -4.10
CA ILE A 114 -4.26 -15.68 -3.18
C ILE A 114 -3.04 -14.93 -2.64
N TRP A 115 -2.00 -15.67 -2.24
CA TRP A 115 -0.77 -15.11 -1.73
C TRP A 115 -0.06 -14.22 -2.77
N GLU A 116 0.09 -14.70 -4.03
CA GLU A 116 0.64 -13.93 -5.14
C GLU A 116 -0.16 -12.64 -5.40
N PHE A 117 -1.48 -12.72 -5.37
CA PHE A 117 -2.33 -11.55 -5.56
C PHE A 117 -2.19 -10.55 -4.41
N LYS A 118 -2.18 -11.02 -3.16
CA LYS A 118 -1.96 -10.18 -1.98
C LYS A 118 -0.63 -9.43 -2.06
N HIS A 119 0.45 -10.08 -2.52
CA HIS A 119 1.75 -9.44 -2.72
C HIS A 119 1.69 -8.34 -3.79
N LYS A 120 0.97 -8.56 -4.90
CA LYS A 120 0.75 -7.50 -5.90
C LYS A 120 0.01 -6.29 -5.31
N VAL A 121 -0.98 -6.52 -4.45
CA VAL A 121 -1.69 -5.45 -3.73
C VAL A 121 -0.72 -4.67 -2.83
N GLN A 122 0.06 -5.36 -2.02
CA GLN A 122 1.06 -4.76 -1.11
C GLN A 122 2.13 -3.96 -1.85
N GLN A 123 2.62 -4.49 -2.98
CA GLN A 123 3.57 -3.77 -3.84
C GLN A 123 2.94 -2.52 -4.47
N SER A 124 1.68 -2.62 -4.88
CA SER A 124 0.94 -1.47 -5.40
C SER A 124 0.79 -0.37 -4.36
N ILE A 125 0.47 -0.72 -3.11
CA ILE A 125 0.42 0.24 -2.00
C ILE A 125 1.76 0.96 -1.82
N GLY A 126 2.88 0.24 -1.88
CA GLY A 126 4.22 0.83 -1.77
C GLY A 126 4.61 1.79 -2.90
N CYS A 127 3.82 1.83 -3.98
CA CYS A 127 3.98 2.77 -5.09
C CYS A 127 2.97 3.93 -5.05
N MET A 128 2.13 4.01 -4.01
CA MET A 128 1.18 5.13 -3.86
C MET A 128 1.93 6.41 -3.51
N ASN A 129 1.43 7.53 -4.02
CA ASN A 129 1.91 8.82 -3.57
C ASN A 129 1.64 8.96 -2.08
N VAL A 130 2.69 9.23 -1.33
CA VAL A 130 2.66 9.39 0.12
C VAL A 130 2.26 10.84 0.42
N GLU A 131 1.26 11.03 1.29
CA GLU A 131 1.07 12.33 1.90
C GLU A 131 2.16 12.53 2.95
N MET A 132 3.03 13.52 2.74
CA MET A 132 4.13 13.80 3.65
C MET A 132 3.63 14.15 5.05
N LEU A 133 4.39 13.73 6.05
CA LEU A 133 4.20 14.13 7.44
C LEU A 133 4.65 15.60 7.57
N ASP A 134 3.84 16.44 8.17
CA ASP A 134 4.04 17.89 8.24
C ASP A 134 3.95 18.48 9.64
N ASN A 135 3.66 17.65 10.65
CA ASN A 135 3.65 18.01 12.07
C ASN A 135 4.91 17.47 12.77
N ASN A 136 4.89 17.46 14.10
CA ASN A 136 5.95 16.88 14.91
C ASN A 136 6.08 15.38 14.62
N VAL A 137 7.25 14.94 14.20
CA VAL A 137 7.50 13.54 13.84
C VAL A 137 8.48 12.91 14.80
N TYR A 138 8.04 11.83 15.44
CA TYR A 138 8.83 11.02 16.34
C TYR A 138 9.43 9.83 15.60
N LEU A 139 10.75 9.74 15.63
CA LEU A 139 11.51 8.73 14.91
C LEU A 139 11.95 7.61 15.84
N GLY A 140 11.64 6.37 15.45
CA GLY A 140 12.07 5.18 16.16
C GLY A 140 12.71 4.16 15.24
N LYS A 141 13.56 3.30 15.81
CA LYS A 141 14.14 2.13 15.13
C LYS A 141 13.91 0.88 15.96
N PHE A 142 13.70 -0.23 15.28
CA PHE A 142 13.66 -1.53 15.92
C PHE A 142 14.12 -2.63 14.96
N ILE A 143 14.43 -3.79 15.52
CA ILE A 143 14.96 -4.94 14.80
C ILE A 143 13.94 -6.07 14.84
N ILE A 144 13.79 -6.77 13.71
CA ILE A 144 13.06 -8.03 13.62
C ILE A 144 14.02 -9.09 13.08
N GLU A 145 14.08 -10.24 13.76
CA GLU A 145 14.85 -11.39 13.31
C GLU A 145 14.19 -12.05 12.10
N ASP A 146 15.02 -12.45 11.12
CA ASP A 146 14.57 -13.27 10.00
C ASP A 146 14.64 -14.75 10.41
N ASN A 147 13.51 -15.32 10.78
CA ASN A 147 13.42 -16.72 11.21
C ASN A 147 13.82 -17.76 10.14
N ARG A 148 14.05 -17.34 8.90
CA ARG A 148 14.48 -18.22 7.80
C ARG A 148 15.99 -18.25 7.59
N LYS A 149 16.67 -17.20 8.00
CA LYS A 149 18.12 -17.07 7.88
C LYS A 149 18.70 -16.91 9.27
N ARG A 150 19.50 -17.88 9.71
CA ARG A 150 20.20 -17.78 11.00
C ARG A 150 20.97 -16.45 11.07
N HIS A 151 20.72 -15.68 12.14
CA HIS A 151 21.36 -14.40 12.44
C HIS A 151 21.10 -13.24 11.45
N ALA A 152 20.16 -13.36 10.53
CA ALA A 152 19.76 -12.22 9.72
C ALA A 152 18.72 -11.37 10.47
N THR A 153 18.98 -10.09 10.54
CA THR A 153 18.10 -9.10 11.18
C THR A 153 17.60 -8.09 10.16
N ASN A 154 16.38 -7.61 10.35
CA ASN A 154 15.80 -6.53 9.56
C ASN A 154 15.70 -5.30 10.43
N ASN A 155 16.44 -4.25 10.06
CA ASN A 155 16.34 -2.95 10.72
C ASN A 155 15.15 -2.20 10.12
N ILE A 156 14.24 -1.73 10.97
CA ILE A 156 13.05 -0.99 10.56
C ILE A 156 13.10 0.38 11.22
N VAL A 157 12.98 1.42 10.40
CA VAL A 157 12.79 2.80 10.84
C VAL A 157 11.30 3.13 10.78
N VAL A 158 10.81 3.85 11.79
CA VAL A 158 9.41 4.29 11.92
C VAL A 158 9.38 5.78 12.15
N ALA A 159 8.56 6.50 11.39
CA ALA A 159 8.19 7.89 11.63
C ALA A 159 6.71 7.95 12.04
N LEU A 160 6.44 8.47 13.22
CA LEU A 160 5.10 8.66 13.77
C LEU A 160 4.81 10.14 13.93
N GLU A 161 3.79 10.63 13.23
CA GLU A 161 3.33 12.00 13.37
C GLU A 161 2.44 12.15 14.62
N ILE A 162 2.72 13.18 15.42
CA ILE A 162 1.87 13.56 16.55
C ILE A 162 1.31 14.95 16.28
N SER A 163 -0.01 15.04 16.23
CA SER A 163 -0.73 16.29 15.99
C SER A 163 -0.59 17.25 17.17
N GLY A 164 -0.70 18.54 16.94
CA GLY A 164 -0.56 19.55 17.99
C GLY A 164 -1.55 19.43 19.18
N ASN A 165 -2.62 18.64 19.03
CA ASN A 165 -3.54 18.29 20.12
C ASN A 165 -3.14 16.99 20.86
N GLY A 166 -1.93 16.48 20.67
CA GLY A 166 -1.44 15.25 21.29
C GLY A 166 -1.95 13.94 20.68
N GLY A 167 -2.73 14.01 19.60
CA GLY A 167 -3.27 12.81 18.95
C GLY A 167 -2.31 12.18 17.94
N VAL A 168 -2.32 10.85 17.85
CA VAL A 168 -1.55 10.12 16.84
C VAL A 168 -2.10 10.37 15.44
N GLY A 169 -1.25 10.93 14.58
CA GLY A 169 -1.50 11.27 13.19
C GLY A 169 -1.24 10.09 12.24
N ARG A 170 -0.51 10.36 11.17
CA ARG A 170 -0.05 9.37 10.18
C ARG A 170 1.28 8.78 10.61
N ALA A 171 1.64 7.67 10.02
CA ALA A 171 2.95 7.06 10.25
C ALA A 171 3.42 6.29 9.01
N TYR A 172 4.75 6.09 8.92
CA TYR A 172 5.38 5.30 7.88
C TYR A 172 6.53 4.49 8.48
N ALA A 173 6.84 3.35 7.86
CA ALA A 173 8.05 2.61 8.18
C ALA A 173 8.65 1.96 6.94
N GLU A 174 9.97 1.85 6.94
CA GLU A 174 10.73 1.14 5.91
C GLU A 174 11.82 0.27 6.52
N ILE A 175 12.17 -0.79 5.78
CA ILE A 175 13.38 -1.54 6.04
C ILE A 175 14.56 -0.70 5.57
N ILE A 176 15.58 -0.62 6.42
CA ILE A 176 16.85 -0.01 6.07
C ILE A 176 17.94 -1.07 6.14
N ASP A 177 18.72 -1.21 5.06
CA ASP A 177 19.76 -2.25 4.95
C ASP A 177 20.95 -1.99 5.90
N CYS A 178 21.15 -0.74 6.29
CA CYS A 178 22.17 -0.33 7.24
C CYS A 178 21.62 0.75 8.18
N THR A 179 22.21 0.87 9.35
CA THR A 179 21.92 1.93 10.32
C THR A 179 22.57 3.26 9.97
N SER A 180 23.00 3.45 8.71
CA SER A 180 23.68 4.66 8.27
C SER A 180 22.74 5.85 8.24
N ASP A 181 23.28 7.03 8.52
CA ASP A 181 22.62 8.33 8.43
C ASP A 181 21.94 8.53 7.08
N LYS A 182 22.61 8.10 6.01
CA LYS A 182 22.12 8.22 4.65
C LYS A 182 20.77 7.51 4.45
N ALA A 183 20.64 6.26 4.89
CA ALA A 183 19.40 5.48 4.73
C ALA A 183 18.24 6.09 5.52
N THR A 184 18.53 6.58 6.74
CA THR A 184 17.54 7.27 7.57
C THR A 184 17.12 8.61 6.94
N LYS A 185 18.07 9.37 6.41
CA LYS A 185 17.80 10.63 5.72
C LYS A 185 16.93 10.41 4.46
N GLU A 186 17.27 9.45 3.62
CA GLU A 186 16.49 9.09 2.44
C GLU A 186 15.07 8.66 2.80
N PHE A 187 14.88 7.98 3.93
CA PHE A 187 13.55 7.64 4.44
C PHE A 187 12.77 8.91 4.82
N LEU A 188 13.39 9.84 5.55
CA LEU A 188 12.75 11.10 5.94
C LEU A 188 12.41 11.97 4.72
N GLU A 189 13.29 12.08 3.74
CA GLU A 189 13.05 12.83 2.49
C GLU A 189 11.85 12.29 1.69
N ARG A 190 11.57 10.98 1.80
CA ARG A 190 10.40 10.36 1.15
C ARG A 190 9.09 10.58 1.90
N HIS A 191 9.14 10.73 3.22
CA HIS A 191 7.94 10.66 4.06
C HIS A 191 7.64 11.94 4.84
N CYS A 192 8.61 12.83 5.04
CA CYS A 192 8.46 14.04 5.84
C CYS A 192 8.68 15.30 5.01
N HIS A 193 7.90 16.33 5.31
CA HIS A 193 8.13 17.64 4.71
C HIS A 193 9.47 18.21 5.21
N PRO A 194 10.28 18.89 4.38
CA PRO A 194 11.59 19.41 4.78
C PRO A 194 11.60 20.35 6.01
N SER A 195 10.47 20.99 6.30
CA SER A 195 10.30 21.88 7.46
C SER A 195 9.80 21.16 8.73
N THR A 196 9.67 19.83 8.69
CA THR A 196 9.18 19.05 9.82
C THR A 196 10.23 18.92 10.90
N THR A 197 9.84 19.16 12.16
CA THR A 197 10.70 18.90 13.32
C THR A 197 10.73 17.39 13.60
N ILE A 198 11.93 16.83 13.63
CA ILE A 198 12.15 15.41 13.93
C ILE A 198 12.57 15.27 15.40
N PHE A 199 11.83 14.48 16.14
CA PHE A 199 12.10 14.18 17.54
C PHE A 199 12.71 12.79 17.70
N ILE A 200 13.84 12.71 18.43
CA ILE A 200 14.56 11.47 18.71
C ILE A 200 14.74 11.31 20.22
N SER A 201 14.48 10.13 20.77
CA SER A 201 14.75 9.85 22.16
C SER A 201 16.26 9.91 22.46
N LYS A 202 16.64 10.60 23.55
CA LYS A 202 18.03 10.68 24.02
C LYS A 202 18.69 9.32 24.22
N GLU A 203 17.92 8.32 24.67
CA GLU A 203 18.41 6.96 24.84
C GLU A 203 18.85 6.29 23.54
N LYS A 204 18.34 6.79 22.38
CA LYS A 204 18.63 6.27 21.04
C LYS A 204 19.44 7.25 20.18
N GLU A 205 20.00 8.28 20.76
CA GLU A 205 20.82 9.28 20.06
C GLU A 205 21.95 8.65 19.25
N ASN A 206 22.65 7.68 19.84
CA ASN A 206 23.74 6.96 19.20
C ASN A 206 23.29 5.97 18.11
N ASP A 207 22.03 5.55 18.14
CA ASP A 207 21.46 4.58 17.20
C ASP A 207 20.83 5.25 15.96
N ILE A 208 20.53 6.55 16.08
CA ILE A 208 19.82 7.31 15.05
C ILE A 208 20.60 8.61 14.80
N LEU A 209 21.51 8.56 13.84
CA LEU A 209 22.20 9.74 13.38
C LEU A 209 21.44 10.30 12.15
N ILE A 210 21.20 11.61 12.14
CA ILE A 210 20.54 12.30 11.01
C ILE A 210 21.34 13.57 10.71
N ASN A 211 22.36 13.42 9.89
CA ASN A 211 23.12 14.56 9.43
C ASN A 211 22.42 15.27 8.26
N GLY A 212 22.21 16.57 8.39
CA GLY A 212 21.67 17.42 7.34
C GLY A 212 20.14 17.47 7.26
N TRP A 213 19.41 17.13 8.33
CA TRP A 213 18.03 17.56 8.54
C TRP A 213 18.02 18.89 9.30
N SER A 214 17.17 19.82 8.90
CA SER A 214 17.22 21.21 9.38
C SER A 214 16.81 21.39 10.85
N ASP A 215 15.87 20.57 11.33
CA ASP A 215 15.35 20.67 12.70
C ASP A 215 15.24 19.27 13.33
N VAL A 216 16.24 18.93 14.16
CA VAL A 216 16.27 17.68 14.93
C VAL A 216 16.34 18.04 16.41
N GLN A 217 15.41 17.52 17.19
CA GLN A 217 15.33 17.74 18.62
C GLN A 217 15.48 16.43 19.39
N PHE A 218 16.32 16.46 20.40
CA PHE A 218 16.49 15.35 21.32
C PHE A 218 15.68 15.59 22.59
N PHE A 219 14.94 14.62 23.03
CA PHE A 219 14.10 14.76 24.22
C PHE A 219 14.29 13.59 25.19
N ALA A 220 14.11 13.89 26.47
CA ALA A 220 13.96 12.89 27.52
C ALA A 220 12.53 12.33 27.47
N ASN A 221 12.33 11.19 28.14
CA ASN A 221 11.07 10.44 28.19
C ASN A 221 9.85 11.36 28.43
N ASN A 222 8.88 11.33 27.52
CA ASN A 222 7.63 12.05 27.62
C ASN A 222 6.48 11.19 27.01
N GLU A 223 5.25 11.63 27.13
CA GLU A 223 4.04 10.95 26.62
C GLU A 223 4.15 10.58 25.13
N ALA A 224 4.80 11.41 24.33
CA ALA A 224 4.96 11.14 22.90
C ALA A 224 5.93 9.97 22.61
N VAL A 225 6.93 9.75 23.46
CA VAL A 225 7.80 8.54 23.39
C VAL A 225 7.01 7.30 23.72
N GLU A 226 6.16 7.37 24.73
CA GLU A 226 5.30 6.25 25.11
C GLU A 226 4.39 5.89 23.96
N MET A 227 3.76 6.87 23.30
CA MET A 227 2.95 6.67 22.09
C MET A 227 3.74 6.02 20.94
N LEU A 228 4.98 6.45 20.71
CA LEU A 228 5.85 5.83 19.70
C LEU A 228 6.19 4.39 20.06
N ASN A 229 6.53 4.12 21.31
CA ASN A 229 6.87 2.78 21.79
C ASN A 229 5.67 1.84 21.73
N GLU A 230 4.48 2.29 22.11
CA GLU A 230 3.23 1.56 21.96
C GLU A 230 2.94 1.25 20.50
N HIS A 231 3.08 2.24 19.62
CA HIS A 231 2.89 2.03 18.18
C HIS A 231 3.88 1.01 17.60
N ILE A 232 5.14 1.05 18.00
CA ILE A 232 6.16 0.07 17.60
C ILE A 232 5.80 -1.32 18.15
N ALA A 233 5.32 -1.43 19.39
CA ALA A 233 4.89 -2.68 19.99
C ALA A 233 3.69 -3.29 19.24
N GLU A 234 2.70 -2.47 18.89
CA GLU A 234 1.56 -2.89 18.07
C GLU A 234 2.01 -3.40 16.69
N LEU A 235 2.91 -2.67 16.03
CA LEU A 235 3.47 -3.06 14.73
C LEU A 235 4.24 -4.38 14.82
N LYS A 236 5.08 -4.56 15.86
CA LYS A 236 5.80 -5.83 16.12
C LYS A 236 4.82 -6.97 16.31
N ASN A 237 3.82 -6.79 17.16
CA ASN A 237 2.78 -7.80 17.40
C ASN A 237 2.02 -8.14 16.13
N TRP A 238 1.73 -7.13 15.30
CA TRP A 238 1.08 -7.31 14.04
C TRP A 238 1.96 -8.08 13.03
N LEU A 239 3.24 -7.79 12.94
CA LEU A 239 4.20 -8.52 12.09
C LEU A 239 4.42 -9.95 12.60
N CYS A 240 4.73 -10.15 13.88
CA CYS A 240 5.07 -11.45 14.45
C CYS A 240 3.85 -12.37 14.59
N GLY A 241 2.69 -11.83 14.96
CA GLY A 241 1.47 -12.61 15.17
C GLY A 241 0.89 -13.22 13.89
N ASN A 242 1.18 -12.64 12.74
CA ASN A 242 0.58 -13.03 11.47
C ASN A 242 1.61 -13.50 10.42
N HIS A 243 2.89 -13.28 10.65
CA HIS A 243 3.97 -13.59 9.72
C HIS A 243 5.14 -14.23 10.46
N ARG A 244 4.89 -15.34 11.18
CA ARG A 244 5.92 -16.11 11.92
C ARG A 244 7.17 -16.44 11.09
N ASN A 245 7.08 -16.32 9.78
CA ASN A 245 8.16 -16.57 8.82
C ASN A 245 8.34 -15.36 7.88
N CYS A 246 8.45 -14.14 8.42
CA CYS A 246 8.75 -12.96 7.62
C CYS A 246 10.15 -13.08 7.02
N SER A 247 10.25 -13.32 5.72
CA SER A 247 11.52 -13.12 5.02
C SER A 247 11.73 -11.64 4.73
N HIS A 248 12.98 -11.22 4.73
CA HIS A 248 13.40 -9.85 4.37
C HIS A 248 12.68 -9.30 3.11
N GLU A 249 12.54 -10.14 2.08
CA GLU A 249 11.92 -9.79 0.80
C GLU A 249 10.44 -9.37 0.90
N HIS A 250 9.74 -9.75 1.97
CA HIS A 250 8.29 -9.54 2.12
C HIS A 250 7.91 -8.54 3.20
N ILE A 251 8.82 -8.23 4.15
CA ILE A 251 8.52 -7.34 5.27
C ILE A 251 8.05 -5.98 4.78
N GLN A 252 8.71 -5.38 3.76
CA GLN A 252 8.27 -4.08 3.24
C GLN A 252 6.82 -4.10 2.72
N GLY A 253 6.41 -5.17 2.07
CA GLY A 253 5.01 -5.34 1.64
C GLY A 253 4.04 -5.36 2.82
N TYR A 254 4.44 -5.97 3.94
CA TYR A 254 3.64 -5.99 5.16
C TYR A 254 3.60 -4.61 5.83
N LEU A 255 4.70 -3.88 5.89
CA LEU A 255 4.74 -2.51 6.38
C LEU A 255 3.81 -1.61 5.55
N ASN A 256 3.87 -1.70 4.21
CA ASN A 256 2.99 -0.96 3.32
C ASN A 256 1.50 -1.24 3.62
N GLU A 257 1.12 -2.52 3.82
CA GLU A 257 -0.24 -2.91 4.20
C GLU A 257 -0.65 -2.31 5.54
N TYR A 258 0.21 -2.40 6.55
CA TYR A 258 -0.07 -1.88 7.88
C TYR A 258 -0.32 -0.38 7.83
N TYR A 259 0.59 0.37 7.22
CA TYR A 259 0.50 1.83 7.20
C TYR A 259 -0.59 2.37 6.27
N PHE A 260 -0.92 1.68 5.19
CA PHE A 260 -2.11 2.00 4.40
C PHE A 260 -3.39 1.95 5.26
N ARG A 261 -3.55 0.89 6.05
CA ARG A 261 -4.70 0.74 6.93
C ARG A 261 -4.67 1.73 8.10
N PHE A 262 -3.49 1.89 8.71
CA PHE A 262 -3.31 2.80 9.83
C PHE A 262 -3.61 4.24 9.44
N ASN A 263 -3.07 4.72 8.35
CA ASN A 263 -3.24 6.10 7.90
C ASN A 263 -4.67 6.39 7.45
N LEU A 264 -5.38 5.40 6.93
CA LEU A 264 -6.80 5.53 6.55
C LEU A 264 -7.79 5.04 7.62
N ARG A 265 -7.34 4.76 8.87
CA ARG A 265 -8.20 4.20 9.93
C ARG A 265 -9.43 5.05 10.28
N LYS A 266 -9.31 6.37 10.14
CA LYS A 266 -10.42 7.33 10.33
C LYS A 266 -11.31 7.46 9.09
N GLN A 267 -10.88 6.94 7.95
CA GLN A 267 -11.54 7.05 6.64
C GLN A 267 -11.72 5.68 5.97
N LYS A 268 -12.08 4.65 6.75
CA LYS A 268 -12.23 3.26 6.26
C LYS A 268 -13.08 3.14 5.01
N SER A 269 -14.07 4.00 4.86
CA SER A 269 -15.01 3.98 3.75
C SER A 269 -14.38 4.25 2.38
N ILE A 270 -13.27 4.98 2.33
CA ILE A 270 -12.58 5.28 1.06
C ILE A 270 -11.43 4.31 0.74
N MET A 271 -11.02 3.44 1.67
CA MET A 271 -9.88 2.54 1.47
C MET A 271 -9.99 1.73 0.18
N PHE A 272 -11.15 1.10 -0.03
CA PHE A 272 -11.39 0.27 -1.22
C PHE A 272 -11.25 1.07 -2.52
N SER A 273 -11.94 2.21 -2.62
CA SER A 273 -11.91 3.02 -3.83
C SER A 273 -10.54 3.62 -4.11
N THR A 274 -9.84 4.04 -3.06
CA THR A 274 -8.46 4.55 -3.16
C THR A 274 -7.51 3.47 -3.67
N LEU A 275 -7.59 2.27 -3.09
CA LEU A 275 -6.72 1.16 -3.47
C LEU A 275 -7.00 0.67 -4.89
N VAL A 276 -8.26 0.45 -5.25
CA VAL A 276 -8.63 0.01 -6.62
C VAL A 276 -8.27 1.06 -7.65
N SER A 277 -8.51 2.35 -7.37
CA SER A 277 -8.12 3.44 -8.29
C SER A 277 -6.61 3.46 -8.51
N HIS A 278 -5.83 3.28 -7.46
CA HIS A 278 -4.37 3.21 -7.58
C HIS A 278 -3.93 1.98 -8.39
N MET A 279 -4.46 0.80 -8.07
CA MET A 279 -4.16 -0.45 -8.79
C MET A 279 -4.56 -0.42 -10.27
N ALA A 280 -5.61 0.34 -10.63
CA ALA A 280 -6.03 0.55 -12.00
C ALA A 280 -5.07 1.46 -12.81
N ASN A 281 -4.26 2.28 -12.13
CA ASN A 281 -3.31 3.19 -12.75
C ASN A 281 -1.84 2.75 -12.58
N THR A 282 -1.60 1.64 -11.90
CA THR A 282 -0.24 1.14 -11.61
C THR A 282 0.00 -0.17 -12.35
N SER A 283 1.10 -0.25 -13.10
CA SER A 283 1.56 -1.50 -13.69
C SER A 283 2.25 -2.37 -12.65
N PRO A 284 2.01 -3.68 -12.62
CA PRO A 284 2.73 -4.57 -11.73
C PRO A 284 4.22 -4.53 -12.07
N LYS A 285 5.07 -4.28 -11.07
CA LYS A 285 6.51 -4.49 -11.23
C LYS A 285 6.72 -5.97 -11.59
N ARG A 286 7.32 -6.26 -12.73
CA ARG A 286 7.72 -7.62 -13.09
C ARG A 286 8.75 -8.08 -12.06
N THR A 287 8.37 -8.92 -11.13
CA THR A 287 9.34 -9.70 -10.37
C THR A 287 10.08 -10.57 -11.39
N LYS A 288 11.38 -10.31 -11.59
CA LYS A 288 12.23 -11.26 -12.32
C LYS A 288 12.13 -12.58 -11.56
N SER A 289 11.44 -13.58 -12.14
CA SER A 289 11.55 -14.94 -11.67
C SER A 289 13.03 -15.30 -11.79
N LYS A 290 13.69 -15.52 -10.67
CA LYS A 290 14.97 -16.24 -10.69
C LYS A 290 14.65 -17.63 -11.26
N SER A 291 15.05 -17.84 -12.51
CA SER A 291 15.19 -19.16 -13.12
C SER A 291 16.23 -19.95 -12.34
#